data_fc82441bd7e43476593d690aec1a5e13
#
_entry.id   fc82441bd7e43476593d690aec1a5e13
#
_cell.length_a   1.000
_cell.length_b   1.000
_cell.length_c   1.000
_cell.angle_alpha   90.00
_cell.angle_beta   90.00
_cell.angle_gamma   90.00
#
_symmetry.space_group_name_H-M   'P 1'
#
loop_
_entity.id
_entity.type
_entity.pdbx_description
1 polymer ?
#
loop_
_entity_poly.entity_id
_entity_poly.type
_entity_poly.pdbx_seq_one_letter_code
_entity_poly.pdbx_strand_id
1 'polypeptide(L)'
;MEKKNVTEVVIGGKIYKLGGYESEDYLHQVASYLNNRIMELKALDGYNRLPSVQKSLMLDLNTADDYFKAKRQVEKLEADLSDKDRELYEVRHELVSAQVRLEEDQKRITSLKEEADDYQKKIAMLEARLSQADSRAQSQKEKS
;
A
#
# COMPACT_ATOMS: atom_id res chain seq x y z
N MET A 1 -30.14 9.27 22.16
CA MET A 1 -29.57 9.38 23.53
C MET A 1 -28.61 8.22 23.74
N GLU A 2 -27.35 8.50 23.83
CA GLU A 2 -26.35 7.48 24.17
C GLU A 2 -26.60 7.02 25.62
N LYS A 3 -26.69 5.71 25.79
CA LYS A 3 -26.98 5.10 27.09
C LYS A 3 -25.71 5.04 27.92
N LYS A 4 -25.69 5.67 29.09
CA LYS A 4 -24.58 5.50 30.02
C LYS A 4 -24.47 4.04 30.47
N ASN A 5 -23.31 3.44 30.25
CA ASN A 5 -22.98 2.11 30.76
C ASN A 5 -22.25 2.25 32.07
N VAL A 6 -22.49 1.29 32.99
CA VAL A 6 -21.71 1.16 34.22
C VAL A 6 -21.06 -0.20 34.20
N THR A 7 -19.75 -0.22 34.20
CA THR A 7 -18.93 -1.44 34.13
C THR A 7 -18.07 -1.57 35.37
N GLU A 8 -18.00 -2.76 35.96
CA GLU A 8 -17.07 -3.08 37.03
C GLU A 8 -15.75 -3.56 36.43
N VAL A 9 -14.66 -2.92 36.84
CA VAL A 9 -13.30 -3.27 36.42
C VAL A 9 -12.40 -3.44 37.63
N VAL A 10 -11.39 -4.29 37.53
CA VAL A 10 -10.37 -4.49 38.55
C VAL A 10 -9.10 -3.76 38.13
N ILE A 11 -8.66 -2.81 38.96
CA ILE A 11 -7.41 -2.06 38.72
C ILE A 11 -6.57 -2.12 40.00
N GLY A 12 -5.34 -2.60 39.88
CA GLY A 12 -4.43 -2.72 41.02
C GLY A 12 -4.95 -3.62 42.14
N GLY A 13 -5.81 -4.59 41.82
CA GLY A 13 -6.44 -5.48 42.78
C GLY A 13 -7.68 -4.92 43.49
N LYS A 14 -8.17 -3.74 43.10
CA LYS A 14 -9.39 -3.12 43.61
C LYS A 14 -10.46 -3.05 42.54
N ILE A 15 -11.73 -3.22 42.95
CA ILE A 15 -12.89 -3.14 42.05
C ILE A 15 -13.34 -1.68 41.97
N TYR A 16 -13.51 -1.19 40.75
CA TYR A 16 -14.03 0.14 40.47
C TYR A 16 -15.26 0.03 39.57
N LYS A 17 -16.29 0.84 39.85
CA LYS A 17 -17.46 1.02 38.98
C LYS A 17 -17.21 2.25 38.11
N LEU A 18 -16.99 2.03 36.86
CA LEU A 18 -16.78 3.09 35.85
C LEU A 18 -18.08 3.33 35.10
N GLY A 19 -18.55 4.57 35.07
CA GLY A 19 -19.72 5.00 34.32
C GLY A 19 -19.32 5.92 33.20
N GLY A 20 -19.77 5.65 31.98
CA GLY A 20 -19.47 6.49 30.83
C GLY A 20 -20.24 6.07 29.59
N TYR A 21 -19.89 6.66 28.48
CA TYR A 21 -20.47 6.36 27.16
C TYR A 21 -19.66 5.31 26.39
N GLU A 22 -18.49 4.97 26.89
CA GLU A 22 -17.61 3.97 26.31
C GLU A 22 -18.18 2.55 26.47
N SER A 23 -17.78 1.65 25.56
CA SER A 23 -18.16 0.25 25.64
C SER A 23 -17.51 -0.47 26.83
N GLU A 24 -18.15 -1.51 27.31
CA GLU A 24 -17.62 -2.38 28.37
C GLU A 24 -16.25 -2.96 27.98
N ASP A 25 -16.12 -3.45 26.75
CA ASP A 25 -14.87 -4.00 26.21
C ASP A 25 -13.73 -2.98 26.24
N TYR A 26 -14.02 -1.73 25.89
CA TYR A 26 -13.04 -0.66 25.93
C TYR A 26 -12.58 -0.37 27.37
N LEU A 27 -13.52 -0.33 28.33
CA LEU A 27 -13.18 -0.10 29.74
C LEU A 27 -12.34 -1.26 30.30
N HIS A 28 -12.61 -2.50 29.90
CA HIS A 28 -11.78 -3.64 30.25
C HIS A 28 -10.38 -3.59 29.61
N GLN A 29 -10.25 -3.12 28.37
CA GLN A 29 -8.94 -2.88 27.75
C GLN A 29 -8.12 -1.82 28.50
N VAL A 30 -8.74 -0.71 28.88
CA VAL A 30 -8.10 0.33 29.68
C VAL A 30 -7.65 -0.22 31.04
N ALA A 31 -8.50 -0.98 31.74
CA ALA A 31 -8.14 -1.60 33.02
C ALA A 31 -6.97 -2.59 32.87
N SER A 32 -6.96 -3.39 31.80
CA SER A 32 -5.87 -4.32 31.49
C SER A 32 -4.56 -3.60 31.22
N TYR A 33 -4.59 -2.51 30.46
CA TYR A 33 -3.41 -1.67 30.23
C TYR A 33 -2.83 -1.13 31.53
N LEU A 34 -3.67 -0.55 32.39
CA LEU A 34 -3.24 -0.03 33.69
C LEU A 34 -2.67 -1.13 34.61
N ASN A 35 -3.30 -2.31 34.63
CA ASN A 35 -2.80 -3.44 35.42
C ASN A 35 -1.43 -3.91 34.93
N ASN A 36 -1.19 -3.97 33.61
CA ASN A 36 0.11 -4.31 33.07
C ASN A 36 1.18 -3.29 33.48
N ARG A 37 0.86 -1.99 33.42
CA ARG A 37 1.77 -0.94 33.88
C ARG A 37 2.07 -1.02 35.36
N ILE A 38 1.07 -1.33 36.19
CA ILE A 38 1.25 -1.54 37.64
C ILE A 38 2.17 -2.76 37.87
N MET A 39 2.03 -3.83 37.11
CA MET A 39 2.90 -5.00 37.22
C MET A 39 4.35 -4.68 36.87
N GLU A 40 4.58 -3.94 35.79
CA GLU A 40 5.91 -3.49 35.38
C GLU A 40 6.57 -2.61 36.45
N LEU A 41 5.82 -1.66 37.01
CA LEU A 41 6.30 -0.80 38.10
C LEU A 41 6.61 -1.59 39.37
N LYS A 42 5.80 -2.60 39.70
CA LYS A 42 6.06 -3.48 40.86
C LYS A 42 7.33 -4.31 40.72
N ALA A 43 7.78 -4.56 39.52
CA ALA A 43 9.03 -5.28 39.24
C ALA A 43 10.28 -4.41 39.46
N LEU A 44 10.12 -3.08 39.60
CA LEU A 44 11.23 -2.18 39.88
C LEU A 44 11.67 -2.26 41.33
N ASP A 45 12.98 -2.29 41.53
CA ASP A 45 13.56 -2.30 42.86
C ASP A 45 13.14 -1.05 43.66
N GLY A 46 12.68 -1.27 44.88
CA GLY A 46 12.27 -0.20 45.77
C GLY A 46 10.83 0.32 45.56
N TYR A 47 10.17 0.03 44.43
CA TYR A 47 8.80 0.51 44.17
C TYR A 47 7.82 0.14 45.31
N ASN A 48 7.91 -1.08 45.81
CA ASN A 48 6.99 -1.55 46.87
C ASN A 48 7.14 -0.79 48.20
N ARG A 49 8.28 -0.12 48.44
CA ARG A 49 8.56 0.69 49.60
C ARG A 49 8.06 2.14 49.46
N LEU A 50 7.69 2.56 48.27
CA LEU A 50 7.22 3.92 48.02
C LEU A 50 5.85 4.17 48.64
N PRO A 51 5.57 5.39 49.11
CA PRO A 51 4.23 5.81 49.52
C PRO A 51 3.24 5.68 48.35
N SER A 52 1.97 5.48 48.67
CA SER A 52 0.90 5.31 47.66
C SER A 52 0.80 6.49 46.69
N VAL A 53 1.02 7.70 47.15
CA VAL A 53 1.02 8.91 46.32
C VAL A 53 2.12 8.86 45.24
N GLN A 54 3.34 8.41 45.62
CA GLN A 54 4.44 8.29 44.68
C GLN A 54 4.21 7.14 43.66
N LYS A 55 3.61 6.03 44.12
CA LYS A 55 3.20 4.94 43.20
C LYS A 55 2.18 5.40 42.18
N SER A 56 1.19 6.19 42.61
CA SER A 56 0.20 6.78 41.68
C SER A 56 0.88 7.73 40.70
N LEU A 57 1.72 8.64 41.20
CA LEU A 57 2.45 9.57 40.31
C LEU A 57 3.32 8.85 39.29
N MET A 58 3.99 7.75 39.64
CA MET A 58 4.77 6.96 38.69
C MET A 58 3.89 6.33 37.63
N LEU A 59 2.71 5.81 37.99
CA LEU A 59 1.75 5.27 37.01
C LEU A 59 1.25 6.37 36.11
N ASP A 60 0.88 7.52 36.61
CA ASP A 60 0.39 8.67 35.85
C ASP A 60 1.45 9.15 34.85
N LEU A 61 2.71 9.29 35.28
CA LEU A 61 3.83 9.69 34.41
C LEU A 61 4.10 8.68 33.31
N ASN A 62 4.09 7.38 33.63
CA ASN A 62 4.28 6.34 32.59
C ASN A 62 3.13 6.32 31.58
N THR A 63 1.89 6.49 32.07
CA THR A 63 0.72 6.56 31.18
C THR A 63 0.78 7.77 30.26
N ALA A 64 1.18 8.93 30.79
CA ALA A 64 1.39 10.14 30.01
C ALA A 64 2.51 9.99 28.98
N ASP A 65 3.62 9.35 29.35
CA ASP A 65 4.74 9.05 28.44
C ASP A 65 4.30 8.14 27.30
N ASP A 66 3.54 7.08 27.59
CA ASP A 66 2.98 6.20 26.58
C ASP A 66 2.03 6.94 25.62
N TYR A 67 1.19 7.82 26.15
CA TYR A 67 0.32 8.65 25.32
C TYR A 67 1.11 9.52 24.37
N PHE A 68 2.15 10.23 24.83
CA PHE A 68 2.96 11.08 23.98
C PHE A 68 3.80 10.30 22.98
N LYS A 69 4.27 9.10 23.33
CA LYS A 69 4.94 8.20 22.39
C LYS A 69 4.00 7.72 21.29
N ALA A 70 2.79 7.29 21.67
CA ALA A 70 1.76 6.89 20.72
C ALA A 70 1.36 8.05 19.80
N LYS A 71 1.17 9.26 20.36
CA LYS A 71 0.86 10.46 19.58
C LYS A 71 1.93 10.75 18.53
N ARG A 72 3.21 10.75 18.91
CA ARG A 72 4.32 10.94 17.95
C ARG A 72 4.35 9.85 16.87
N GLN A 73 4.02 8.62 17.24
CA GLN A 73 3.95 7.53 16.26
C GLN A 73 2.81 7.72 15.25
N VAL A 74 1.65 8.20 15.71
CA VAL A 74 0.53 8.56 14.83
C VAL A 74 0.94 9.67 13.87
N GLU A 75 1.52 10.76 14.38
CA GLU A 75 1.99 11.88 13.55
C GLU A 75 2.98 11.43 12.47
N LYS A 76 3.90 10.51 12.83
CA LYS A 76 4.85 9.92 11.87
C LYS A 76 4.14 9.08 10.82
N LEU A 77 3.21 8.21 11.23
CA LEU A 77 2.46 7.35 10.31
C LEU A 77 1.57 8.16 9.36
N GLU A 78 0.99 9.26 9.83
CA GLU A 78 0.22 10.18 8.98
C GLU A 78 1.10 10.84 7.91
N ALA A 79 2.32 11.25 8.27
CA ALA A 79 3.29 11.78 7.31
C ALA A 79 3.71 10.72 6.30
N ASP A 80 4.05 9.50 6.76
CA ASP A 80 4.42 8.37 5.90
C ASP A 80 3.27 8.00 4.94
N LEU A 81 2.01 8.04 5.42
CA LEU A 81 0.83 7.79 4.60
C LEU A 81 0.68 8.85 3.50
N SER A 82 0.83 10.12 3.84
CA SER A 82 0.77 11.22 2.87
C SER A 82 1.84 11.09 1.78
N ASP A 83 3.05 10.68 2.15
CA ASP A 83 4.13 10.43 1.20
C ASP A 83 3.82 9.24 0.29
N LYS A 84 3.26 8.16 0.84
CA LYS A 84 2.83 7.00 0.06
C LYS A 84 1.69 7.29 -0.90
N ASP A 85 0.74 8.12 -0.52
CA ASP A 85 -0.34 8.56 -1.41
C ASP A 85 0.21 9.36 -2.60
N ARG A 86 1.21 10.20 -2.37
CA ARG A 86 1.88 10.94 -3.45
C ARG A 86 2.64 9.99 -4.41
N GLU A 87 3.42 9.04 -3.86
CA GLU A 87 4.11 8.02 -4.67
C GLU A 87 3.11 7.20 -5.50
N LEU A 88 1.98 6.79 -4.92
CA LEU A 88 0.93 6.06 -5.62
C LEU A 88 0.31 6.88 -6.77
N TYR A 89 0.13 8.17 -6.56
CA TYR A 89 -0.38 9.06 -7.61
C TYR A 89 0.60 9.13 -8.79
N GLU A 90 1.90 9.30 -8.51
CA GLU A 90 2.95 9.36 -9.54
C GLU A 90 3.02 8.04 -10.33
N VAL A 91 3.06 6.90 -9.63
CA VAL A 91 3.10 5.57 -10.28
C VAL A 91 1.85 5.30 -11.12
N ARG A 92 0.68 5.70 -10.67
CA ARG A 92 -0.56 5.59 -11.48
C ARG A 92 -0.50 6.43 -12.74
N HIS A 93 0.04 7.64 -12.64
CA HIS A 93 0.22 8.52 -13.80
C HIS A 93 1.21 7.93 -14.82
N GLU A 94 2.32 7.38 -14.34
CA GLU A 94 3.30 6.69 -15.19
C GLU A 94 2.70 5.45 -15.86
N LEU A 95 1.91 4.67 -15.13
CA LEU A 95 1.22 3.50 -15.66
C LEU A 95 0.28 3.86 -16.81
N VAL A 96 -0.55 4.89 -16.64
CA VAL A 96 -1.47 5.38 -17.69
C VAL A 96 -0.67 5.84 -18.91
N SER A 97 0.40 6.58 -18.71
CA SER A 97 1.27 7.04 -19.81
C SER A 97 1.91 5.88 -20.57
N ALA A 98 2.37 4.85 -19.85
CA ALA A 98 2.93 3.65 -20.43
C ALA A 98 1.88 2.84 -21.21
N GLN A 99 0.65 2.74 -20.70
CA GLN A 99 -0.45 2.06 -21.41
C GLN A 99 -0.80 2.76 -22.73
N VAL A 100 -0.88 4.08 -22.74
CA VAL A 100 -1.13 4.86 -23.96
C VAL A 100 -0.03 4.61 -25.00
N ARG A 101 1.24 4.67 -24.58
CA ARG A 101 2.37 4.38 -25.49
C ARG A 101 2.31 2.97 -26.05
N LEU A 102 1.98 2.00 -25.19
CA LEU A 102 1.84 0.60 -25.61
C LEU A 102 0.75 0.44 -26.68
N GLU A 103 -0.40 1.10 -26.52
CA GLU A 103 -1.47 1.06 -27.52
C GLU A 103 -1.05 1.71 -28.84
N GLU A 104 -0.34 2.83 -28.80
CA GLU A 104 0.21 3.48 -29.99
C GLU A 104 1.22 2.59 -30.71
N ASP A 105 2.14 1.98 -29.98
CA ASP A 105 3.14 1.07 -30.53
C ASP A 105 2.50 -0.18 -31.14
N GLN A 106 1.45 -0.74 -30.52
CA GLN A 106 0.69 -1.86 -31.07
C GLN A 106 0.02 -1.51 -32.41
N LYS A 107 -0.59 -0.33 -32.50
CA LYS A 107 -1.17 0.16 -33.75
C LYS A 107 -0.11 0.33 -34.83
N ARG A 108 1.05 0.88 -34.47
CA ARG A 108 2.18 1.07 -35.36
C ARG A 108 2.74 -0.27 -35.86
N ILE A 109 2.88 -1.25 -34.98
CA ILE A 109 3.33 -2.61 -35.33
C ILE A 109 2.35 -3.24 -36.33
N THR A 110 1.05 -3.11 -36.10
CA THR A 110 0.02 -3.64 -36.99
C THR A 110 0.13 -3.01 -38.37
N SER A 111 0.23 -1.69 -38.47
CA SER A 111 0.41 -0.96 -39.73
C SER A 111 1.68 -1.39 -40.47
N LEU A 112 2.80 -1.50 -39.76
CA LEU A 112 4.07 -1.94 -40.36
C LEU A 112 4.01 -3.39 -40.88
N LYS A 113 3.29 -4.27 -40.18
CA LYS A 113 3.06 -5.64 -40.69
C LYS A 113 2.24 -5.67 -41.96
N GLU A 114 1.18 -4.87 -42.06
CA GLU A 114 0.36 -4.75 -43.26
C GLU A 114 1.19 -4.21 -44.44
N GLU A 115 2.00 -3.17 -44.21
CA GLU A 115 2.91 -2.64 -45.21
C GLU A 115 3.94 -3.69 -45.67
N ALA A 116 4.52 -4.44 -44.75
CA ALA A 116 5.47 -5.50 -45.05
C ALA A 116 4.83 -6.61 -45.90
N ASP A 117 3.61 -7.02 -45.55
CA ASP A 117 2.86 -8.01 -46.36
C ASP A 117 2.58 -7.50 -47.77
N ASP A 118 2.23 -6.22 -47.92
CA ASP A 118 2.01 -5.61 -49.22
C ASP A 118 3.30 -5.53 -50.05
N TYR A 119 4.41 -5.21 -49.45
CA TYR A 119 5.71 -5.24 -50.14
C TYR A 119 6.12 -6.66 -50.54
N GLN A 120 5.89 -7.66 -49.71
CA GLN A 120 6.16 -9.05 -50.03
C GLN A 120 5.33 -9.50 -51.27
N LYS A 121 4.04 -9.15 -51.32
CA LYS A 121 3.19 -9.42 -52.49
C LYS A 121 3.70 -8.72 -53.74
N LYS A 122 4.12 -7.46 -53.65
CA LYS A 122 4.70 -6.72 -54.78
C LYS A 122 6.00 -7.36 -55.24
N ILE A 123 6.87 -7.78 -54.35
CA ILE A 123 8.13 -8.48 -54.66
C ILE A 123 7.81 -9.77 -55.41
N ALA A 124 6.91 -10.61 -54.88
CA ALA A 124 6.52 -11.86 -55.54
C ALA A 124 5.96 -11.64 -56.97
N MET A 125 5.14 -10.61 -57.16
CA MET A 125 4.62 -10.23 -58.46
C MET A 125 5.72 -9.77 -59.43
N LEU A 126 6.67 -8.98 -58.96
CA LEU A 126 7.79 -8.49 -59.77
C LEU A 126 8.74 -9.63 -60.16
N GLU A 127 9.04 -10.54 -59.25
CA GLU A 127 9.84 -11.74 -59.50
C GLU A 127 9.18 -12.65 -60.54
N ALA A 128 7.88 -12.88 -60.48
CA ALA A 128 7.12 -13.64 -61.45
C ALA A 128 7.16 -12.98 -62.84
N ARG A 129 7.01 -11.64 -62.91
CA ARG A 129 7.11 -10.90 -64.19
C ARG A 129 8.50 -10.93 -64.75
N LEU A 130 9.54 -10.84 -63.96
CA LEU A 130 10.94 -10.95 -64.38
C LEU A 130 11.21 -12.32 -64.91
N SER A 131 10.83 -13.40 -64.27
CA SER A 131 10.97 -14.77 -64.76
C SER A 131 10.26 -15.00 -66.09
N GLN A 132 9.07 -14.44 -66.30
CA GLN A 132 8.36 -14.51 -67.59
C GLN A 132 9.09 -13.73 -68.68
N ALA A 133 9.66 -12.57 -68.38
CA ALA A 133 10.41 -11.78 -69.34
C ALA A 133 11.69 -12.49 -69.81
N ASP A 134 12.42 -13.08 -68.86
CA ASP A 134 13.62 -13.87 -69.12
C ASP A 134 13.31 -15.09 -69.97
N SER A 135 12.26 -15.83 -69.73
CA SER A 135 11.81 -16.97 -70.54
C SER A 135 11.44 -16.55 -71.94
N ARG A 136 10.79 -15.39 -72.15
CA ARG A 136 10.47 -14.84 -73.45
C ARG A 136 11.73 -14.42 -74.19
N ALA A 137 12.69 -13.79 -73.55
CA ALA A 137 13.96 -13.37 -74.12
C ALA A 137 14.80 -14.58 -74.60
N GLN A 138 14.81 -15.66 -73.80
CA GLN A 138 15.49 -16.89 -74.15
C GLN A 138 14.83 -17.57 -75.42
N SER A 139 13.49 -17.65 -75.41
CA SER A 139 12.76 -18.24 -76.56
C SER A 139 12.92 -17.43 -77.87
N GLN A 140 13.16 -16.14 -77.80
CA GLN A 140 13.46 -15.31 -78.98
C GLN A 140 14.89 -15.52 -79.51
N LYS A 141 15.86 -15.76 -78.61
CA LYS A 141 17.25 -16.05 -79.00
C LYS A 141 17.39 -17.42 -79.68
N GLU A 142 16.58 -18.40 -79.26
CA GLU A 142 16.59 -19.74 -79.88
C GLU A 142 15.91 -19.79 -81.23
N LYS A 143 15.10 -18.79 -81.61
CA LYS A 143 14.43 -18.66 -82.93
C LYS A 143 15.15 -17.78 -83.91
N SER A 144 16.27 -17.19 -83.56
CA SER A 144 17.17 -16.43 -84.45
C SER A 144 18.39 -17.22 -84.85
#